data_1486a8d8186c275d068f320af834107c
#
_entry.id   1486a8d8186c275d068f320af834107c
#
_cell.length_a   1.000
_cell.length_b   1.000
_cell.length_c   1.000
_cell.angle_alpha   90.00
_cell.angle_beta   90.00
_cell.angle_gamma   90.00
#
_symmetry.space_group_name_H-M   'P 1'
#
loop_
_entity.id
_entity.type
_entity.pdbx_description
1 polymer ?
#
loop_
_entity_poly.entity_id
_entity_poly.type
_entity_poly.pdbx_seq_one_letter_code
_entity_poly.pdbx_strand_id
1 'polypeptide(L)'
;MRGFQESPAGGPSAAIAELDPEERAVIARVVADVGLLLGGEPFGMEIDVADVDDDPLFRHFRGFESALTDPDDPAVLRILPNAAPDDRDVADEFRRFTEPELRSLKVDRLRTIWKALNEDGPEWIIPAADAMSTAAALTDIRLVLASRLDMETDDDAAALYAEIDRAHDTVTGRYLADNAQNPERVWLGMLYQALTWLQESLMSYVMRDDVMRDDVMRDDV
;
A
#
# COMPACT_ATOMS: atom_id res chain seq x y z
N MET A 1 13.57 -4.57 -8.17
CA MET A 1 13.05 -3.36 -7.49
C MET A 1 14.18 -2.58 -6.85
N ARG A 2 14.25 -1.25 -7.07
CA ARG A 2 15.10 -0.30 -6.34
C ARG A 2 14.24 0.71 -5.61
N GLY A 3 14.59 1.01 -4.34
CA GLY A 3 13.85 1.97 -3.52
C GLY A 3 13.98 3.41 -4.00
N PHE A 4 13.19 4.26 -3.42
CA PHE A 4 13.16 5.67 -3.78
C PHE A 4 14.49 6.37 -3.52
N GLN A 5 14.96 7.09 -4.53
CA GLN A 5 16.14 7.95 -4.52
C GLN A 5 15.75 9.34 -5.01
N GLU A 6 16.56 10.32 -4.70
CA GLU A 6 16.38 11.67 -5.19
C GLU A 6 16.59 11.75 -6.71
N SER A 7 15.78 12.56 -7.40
CA SER A 7 15.97 12.81 -8.83
C SER A 7 17.35 13.44 -9.10
N PRO A 8 17.96 13.22 -10.30
CA PRO A 8 19.24 13.82 -10.64
C PRO A 8 19.24 15.33 -10.51
N ALA A 9 20.38 15.89 -10.08
CA ALA A 9 20.55 17.32 -9.88
C ALA A 9 20.18 18.13 -11.15
N GLY A 10 19.34 19.15 -10.98
CA GLY A 10 18.88 20.06 -12.05
C GLY A 10 17.46 19.76 -12.57
N GLY A 11 16.81 18.71 -12.09
CA GLY A 11 15.38 18.43 -12.30
C GLY A 11 14.50 18.95 -11.17
N PRO A 12 13.17 18.84 -11.30
CA PRO A 12 12.24 19.07 -10.19
C PRO A 12 12.52 18.08 -9.06
N SER A 13 12.37 18.52 -7.81
CA SER A 13 12.52 17.64 -6.64
C SER A 13 11.48 16.52 -6.69
N ALA A 14 11.94 15.28 -6.83
CA ALA A 14 11.10 14.09 -6.92
C ALA A 14 11.83 12.88 -6.34
N ALA A 15 11.07 11.94 -5.79
CA ALA A 15 11.54 10.62 -5.43
C ALA A 15 11.32 9.66 -6.60
N ILE A 16 12.32 8.88 -6.97
CA ILE A 16 12.28 7.93 -8.10
C ILE A 16 12.60 6.54 -7.58
N ALA A 17 11.69 5.59 -7.81
CA ALA A 17 11.94 4.16 -7.62
C ALA A 17 11.98 3.45 -8.98
N GLU A 18 12.83 2.43 -9.12
CA GLU A 18 12.85 1.57 -10.31
C GLU A 18 12.14 0.25 -10.01
N LEU A 19 11.14 -0.05 -10.79
CA LEU A 19 10.32 -1.26 -10.71
C LEU A 19 10.32 -1.96 -12.06
N ASP A 20 10.49 -3.27 -12.07
CA ASP A 20 10.25 -4.03 -13.30
C ASP A 20 8.76 -4.11 -13.64
N PRO A 21 8.38 -4.54 -14.86
CA PRO A 21 6.98 -4.59 -15.27
C PRO A 21 6.08 -5.49 -14.40
N GLU A 22 6.61 -6.60 -13.87
CA GLU A 22 5.87 -7.52 -13.01
C GLU A 22 5.63 -6.91 -11.63
N GLU A 23 6.65 -6.28 -11.05
CA GLU A 23 6.56 -5.55 -9.79
C GLU A 23 5.54 -4.41 -9.87
N ARG A 24 5.59 -3.63 -10.97
CA ARG A 24 4.62 -2.55 -11.22
C ARG A 24 3.19 -3.08 -11.31
N ALA A 25 2.98 -4.15 -12.09
CA ALA A 25 1.67 -4.75 -12.29
C ALA A 25 1.09 -5.28 -10.97
N VAL A 26 1.90 -5.96 -10.16
CA VAL A 26 1.48 -6.48 -8.85
C VAL A 26 1.09 -5.35 -7.91
N ILE A 27 1.93 -4.32 -7.78
CA ILE A 27 1.63 -3.18 -6.89
C ILE A 27 0.38 -2.43 -7.39
N ALA A 28 0.28 -2.14 -8.71
CA ALA A 28 -0.88 -1.47 -9.29
C ALA A 28 -2.18 -2.24 -9.03
N ARG A 29 -2.12 -3.58 -9.11
CA ARG A 29 -3.26 -4.44 -8.82
C ARG A 29 -3.71 -4.32 -7.37
N VAL A 30 -2.79 -4.45 -6.42
CA VAL A 30 -3.12 -4.33 -4.99
C VAL A 30 -3.65 -2.95 -4.65
N VAL A 31 -3.09 -1.89 -5.24
CA VAL A 31 -3.60 -0.52 -5.11
C VAL A 31 -5.06 -0.43 -5.57
N ALA A 32 -5.39 -1.03 -6.72
CA ALA A 32 -6.76 -1.05 -7.25
C ALA A 32 -7.71 -1.83 -6.33
N ASP A 33 -7.28 -3.00 -5.82
CA ASP A 33 -8.09 -3.83 -4.93
C ASP A 33 -8.39 -3.15 -3.60
N VAL A 34 -7.42 -2.42 -3.03
CA VAL A 34 -7.66 -1.59 -1.83
C VAL A 34 -8.59 -0.41 -2.13
N GLY A 35 -8.50 0.18 -3.33
CA GLY A 35 -9.45 1.20 -3.79
C GLY A 35 -10.89 0.68 -3.85
N LEU A 36 -11.09 -0.53 -4.38
CA LEU A 36 -12.39 -1.21 -4.39
C LEU A 36 -12.88 -1.53 -2.98
N LEU A 37 -12.00 -2.01 -2.11
CA LEU A 37 -12.30 -2.28 -0.70
C LEU A 37 -12.82 -1.04 0.03
N LEU A 38 -12.33 0.15 -0.32
CA LEU A 38 -12.82 1.43 0.19
C LEU A 38 -14.12 1.92 -0.48
N GLY A 39 -14.71 1.14 -1.39
CA GLY A 39 -15.92 1.51 -2.13
C GLY A 39 -15.66 2.47 -3.29
N GLY A 40 -14.40 2.59 -3.74
CA GLY A 40 -14.06 3.31 -4.96
C GLY A 40 -14.54 2.58 -6.21
N GLU A 41 -14.68 3.34 -7.32
CA GLU A 41 -14.88 2.72 -8.64
C GLU A 41 -13.59 2.02 -9.09
N PRO A 42 -13.69 0.94 -9.88
CA PRO A 42 -12.53 0.26 -10.43
C PRO A 42 -11.59 1.22 -11.17
N PHE A 43 -10.30 1.15 -10.90
CA PHE A 43 -9.31 1.98 -11.57
C PHE A 43 -9.04 1.42 -12.97
N GLY A 44 -9.15 2.28 -14.00
CA GLY A 44 -8.72 1.96 -15.37
C GLY A 44 -9.56 0.90 -16.10
N MET A 45 -10.81 0.72 -15.73
CA MET A 45 -11.64 -0.28 -16.41
C MET A 45 -11.98 0.09 -17.85
N GLU A 46 -11.58 -0.83 -18.69
CA GLU A 46 -12.31 -2.03 -19.18
C GLU A 46 -11.70 -3.34 -18.65
N ILE A 47 -12.05 -3.77 -17.47
CA ILE A 47 -11.75 -5.13 -17.03
C ILE A 47 -12.88 -6.02 -17.56
N ASP A 48 -12.52 -6.95 -18.45
CA ASP A 48 -13.40 -8.06 -18.76
C ASP A 48 -13.52 -8.90 -17.47
N VAL A 49 -14.68 -8.84 -16.84
CA VAL A 49 -14.96 -9.44 -15.52
C VAL A 49 -14.71 -10.96 -15.54
N ALA A 50 -14.60 -11.57 -16.70
CA ALA A 50 -14.35 -12.99 -16.88
C ALA A 50 -12.94 -13.44 -16.52
N ASP A 51 -11.91 -12.59 -16.70
CA ASP A 51 -10.50 -12.96 -16.41
C ASP A 51 -10.10 -12.75 -14.95
N VAL A 52 -10.90 -12.02 -14.18
CA VAL A 52 -10.63 -11.72 -12.77
C VAL A 52 -11.04 -12.87 -11.83
N ASP A 53 -11.87 -13.80 -12.32
CA ASP A 53 -12.50 -14.84 -11.49
C ASP A 53 -11.58 -15.99 -11.09
N ASP A 54 -10.46 -16.18 -11.73
CA ASP A 54 -9.65 -17.40 -11.58
C ASP A 54 -8.35 -17.22 -10.81
N ASP A 55 -7.95 -15.98 -10.45
CA ASP A 55 -6.75 -15.76 -9.65
C ASP A 55 -7.01 -15.99 -8.15
N PRO A 56 -6.41 -17.03 -7.54
CA PRO A 56 -6.59 -17.36 -6.12
C PRO A 56 -6.25 -16.20 -5.18
N LEU A 57 -5.32 -15.32 -5.60
CA LEU A 57 -4.80 -14.20 -4.83
C LEU A 57 -5.87 -13.15 -4.55
N PHE A 58 -6.77 -12.93 -5.53
CA PHE A 58 -7.77 -11.87 -5.49
C PHE A 58 -9.12 -12.33 -4.96
N ARG A 59 -9.32 -13.65 -4.74
CA ARG A 59 -10.50 -14.16 -4.04
C ARG A 59 -10.65 -13.60 -2.61
N HIS A 60 -9.53 -13.27 -1.97
CA HIS A 60 -9.51 -12.69 -0.63
C HIS A 60 -9.96 -11.23 -0.58
N PHE A 61 -9.97 -10.54 -1.72
CA PHE A 61 -10.40 -9.13 -1.81
C PHE A 61 -11.85 -8.99 -2.27
N ARG A 62 -12.54 -10.07 -2.62
CA ARG A 62 -13.95 -10.04 -3.02
C ARG A 62 -14.88 -10.14 -1.83
N GLY A 63 -15.92 -9.34 -1.88
CA GLY A 63 -17.05 -9.46 -0.96
C GLY A 63 -17.47 -8.18 -0.27
N PHE A 64 -17.32 -7.03 -0.94
CA PHE A 64 -17.60 -5.74 -0.30
C PHE A 64 -18.69 -4.97 -1.01
N GLU A 65 -19.94 -5.37 -0.78
CA GLU A 65 -21.08 -4.44 -0.89
C GLU A 65 -21.25 -3.76 0.46
N SER A 66 -20.90 -2.48 0.51
CA SER A 66 -20.95 -1.66 1.70
C SER A 66 -22.35 -1.12 1.97
N ALA A 67 -22.98 -1.63 3.01
CA ALA A 67 -23.99 -0.84 3.73
C ALA A 67 -23.28 0.07 4.75
N LEU A 68 -23.89 1.22 5.08
CA LEU A 68 -23.42 2.24 6.06
C LEU A 68 -23.45 1.76 7.53
N THR A 69 -23.19 0.49 7.76
CA THR A 69 -22.98 -0.15 9.07
C THR A 69 -21.48 -0.31 9.30
N ASP A 70 -21.10 -0.54 10.55
CA ASP A 70 -19.71 -0.89 10.89
C ASP A 70 -19.14 -1.82 9.82
N PRO A 71 -17.99 -1.51 9.21
CA PRO A 71 -17.43 -2.36 8.19
C PRO A 71 -17.22 -3.75 8.80
N ASP A 72 -17.88 -4.76 8.25
CA ASP A 72 -17.68 -6.15 8.69
C ASP A 72 -16.27 -6.65 8.40
N ASP A 73 -15.53 -5.93 7.56
CA ASP A 73 -14.17 -6.28 7.20
C ASP A 73 -13.13 -5.68 8.15
N PRO A 74 -12.37 -6.53 8.86
CA PRO A 74 -11.31 -6.07 9.77
C PRO A 74 -10.26 -5.18 9.10
N ALA A 75 -9.98 -5.38 7.80
CA ALA A 75 -9.04 -4.55 7.07
C ALA A 75 -9.56 -3.12 6.88
N VAL A 76 -10.87 -2.98 6.62
CA VAL A 76 -11.50 -1.64 6.53
C VAL A 76 -11.46 -0.93 7.88
N LEU A 77 -11.73 -1.66 8.98
CA LEU A 77 -11.64 -1.09 10.33
C LEU A 77 -10.23 -0.61 10.69
N ARG A 78 -9.17 -1.25 10.15
CA ARG A 78 -7.79 -0.80 10.36
C ARG A 78 -7.47 0.51 9.66
N ILE A 79 -8.04 0.75 8.49
CA ILE A 79 -7.79 1.97 7.70
C ILE A 79 -8.83 3.07 7.93
N LEU A 80 -9.97 2.72 8.51
CA LEU A 80 -11.05 3.61 8.95
C LEU A 80 -11.41 3.29 10.40
N PRO A 81 -10.51 3.58 11.35
CA PRO A 81 -10.68 3.18 12.73
C PRO A 81 -11.84 3.92 13.38
N ASN A 82 -12.43 3.28 14.39
CA ASN A 82 -13.47 3.87 15.21
C ASN A 82 -12.88 5.00 16.08
N ALA A 83 -13.42 6.20 15.96
CA ALA A 83 -12.95 7.37 16.71
C ALA A 83 -13.35 7.36 18.19
N ALA A 84 -14.38 6.58 18.58
CA ALA A 84 -14.85 6.46 19.96
C ALA A 84 -15.13 4.97 20.29
N PRO A 85 -14.10 4.16 20.58
CA PRO A 85 -14.24 2.72 20.80
C PRO A 85 -15.18 2.36 21.96
N ASP A 86 -15.24 3.24 22.97
CA ASP A 86 -16.00 3.02 24.20
C ASP A 86 -17.44 3.60 24.16
N ASP A 87 -17.79 4.34 23.08
CA ASP A 87 -19.10 4.98 22.92
C ASP A 87 -19.61 4.80 21.48
N ARG A 88 -20.50 3.81 21.31
CA ARG A 88 -21.02 3.43 20.00
C ARG A 88 -21.84 4.54 19.34
N ASP A 89 -22.63 5.27 20.09
CA ASP A 89 -23.51 6.31 19.53
C ASP A 89 -22.66 7.48 19.00
N VAL A 90 -21.63 7.88 19.74
CA VAL A 90 -20.65 8.90 19.31
C VAL A 90 -19.84 8.39 18.13
N ALA A 91 -19.41 7.14 18.14
CA ALA A 91 -18.67 6.53 17.03
C ALA A 91 -19.48 6.53 15.74
N ASP A 92 -20.74 6.09 15.79
CA ASP A 92 -21.61 6.02 14.62
C ASP A 92 -21.95 7.41 14.07
N GLU A 93 -22.13 8.41 14.95
CA GLU A 93 -22.35 9.79 14.53
C GLU A 93 -21.08 10.38 13.86
N PHE A 94 -19.92 10.21 14.49
CA PHE A 94 -18.65 10.67 13.92
C PHE A 94 -18.38 10.03 12.56
N ARG A 95 -18.56 8.70 12.45
CA ARG A 95 -18.38 7.94 11.22
C ARG A 95 -19.26 8.49 10.11
N ARG A 96 -20.54 8.73 10.38
CA ARG A 96 -21.48 9.25 9.39
C ARG A 96 -21.06 10.59 8.79
N PHE A 97 -20.41 11.46 9.58
CA PHE A 97 -19.98 12.76 9.11
C PHE A 97 -18.60 12.77 8.44
N THR A 98 -17.69 11.89 8.86
CA THR A 98 -16.27 11.96 8.43
C THR A 98 -15.86 10.85 7.49
N GLU A 99 -16.45 9.67 7.58
CA GLU A 99 -16.03 8.50 6.80
C GLU A 99 -16.18 8.69 5.28
N PRO A 100 -17.25 9.29 4.73
CA PRO A 100 -17.39 9.48 3.29
C PRO A 100 -16.25 10.33 2.70
N GLU A 101 -15.88 11.41 3.37
CA GLU A 101 -14.76 12.30 2.95
C GLU A 101 -13.42 11.58 3.09
N LEU A 102 -13.20 10.86 4.18
CA LEU A 102 -11.98 10.11 4.41
C LEU A 102 -11.80 8.97 3.40
N ARG A 103 -12.87 8.27 3.05
CA ARG A 103 -12.87 7.24 1.99
C ARG A 103 -12.49 7.86 0.64
N SER A 104 -13.13 8.96 0.27
CA SER A 104 -12.83 9.67 -0.99
C SER A 104 -11.37 10.07 -1.06
N LEU A 105 -10.84 10.68 0.00
CA LEU A 105 -9.44 11.10 0.08
C LEU A 105 -8.47 9.91 -0.10
N LYS A 106 -8.75 8.77 0.56
CA LYS A 106 -7.92 7.57 0.45
C LYS A 106 -7.98 6.96 -0.95
N VAL A 107 -9.17 6.85 -1.54
CA VAL A 107 -9.37 6.38 -2.91
C VAL A 107 -8.65 7.26 -3.92
N ASP A 108 -8.68 8.58 -3.77
CA ASP A 108 -8.00 9.52 -4.68
C ASP A 108 -6.47 9.39 -4.61
N ARG A 109 -5.91 9.18 -3.40
CA ARG A 109 -4.48 8.88 -3.22
C ARG A 109 -4.08 7.57 -3.92
N LEU A 110 -4.87 6.52 -3.72
CA LEU A 110 -4.64 5.22 -4.38
C LEU A 110 -4.75 5.34 -5.91
N ARG A 111 -5.74 6.08 -6.42
CA ARG A 111 -5.89 6.33 -7.86
C ARG A 111 -4.69 7.07 -8.45
N THR A 112 -4.10 8.01 -7.72
CA THR A 112 -2.89 8.72 -8.13
C THR A 112 -1.72 7.76 -8.26
N ILE A 113 -1.50 6.89 -7.27
CA ILE A 113 -0.46 5.85 -7.32
C ILE A 113 -0.72 4.89 -8.49
N TRP A 114 -1.95 4.43 -8.65
CA TRP A 114 -2.30 3.50 -9.72
C TRP A 114 -1.99 4.09 -11.10
N LYS A 115 -2.31 5.36 -11.33
CA LYS A 115 -1.99 6.06 -12.59
C LYS A 115 -0.48 6.09 -12.84
N ALA A 116 0.30 6.52 -11.83
CA ALA A 116 1.75 6.59 -11.94
C ALA A 116 2.40 5.22 -12.21
N LEU A 117 1.87 4.16 -11.62
CA LEU A 117 2.35 2.79 -11.87
C LEU A 117 1.98 2.26 -13.26
N ASN A 118 0.97 2.82 -13.92
CA ASN A 118 0.56 2.45 -15.28
C ASN A 118 1.13 3.37 -16.37
N GLU A 119 1.99 4.32 -16.03
CA GLU A 119 2.77 5.08 -16.99
C GLU A 119 3.87 4.22 -17.60
N ASP A 120 4.32 4.58 -18.81
CA ASP A 120 5.40 3.87 -19.50
C ASP A 120 6.74 4.04 -18.80
N GLY A 121 7.54 2.98 -18.80
CA GLY A 121 8.91 2.99 -18.29
C GLY A 121 9.09 2.28 -16.93
N PRO A 122 10.34 2.06 -16.50
CA PRO A 122 10.65 1.35 -15.26
C PRO A 122 10.56 2.26 -14.03
N GLU A 123 10.52 3.58 -14.20
CA GLU A 123 10.58 4.55 -13.11
C GLU A 123 9.18 4.84 -12.55
N TRP A 124 9.06 4.78 -11.24
CA TRP A 124 7.94 5.35 -10.51
C TRP A 124 8.37 6.67 -9.90
N ILE A 125 7.91 7.76 -10.50
CA ILE A 125 8.29 9.12 -10.14
C ILE A 125 7.21 9.73 -9.24
N ILE A 126 7.62 10.20 -8.06
CA ILE A 126 6.76 10.87 -7.09
C ILE A 126 7.27 12.29 -6.87
N PRO A 127 6.52 13.33 -7.28
CA PRO A 127 6.86 14.72 -6.96
C PRO A 127 6.98 14.91 -5.45
N ALA A 128 7.89 15.77 -4.99
CA ALA A 128 8.07 16.04 -3.56
C ALA A 128 6.77 16.45 -2.85
N ALA A 129 5.91 17.21 -3.54
CA ALA A 129 4.61 17.62 -3.01
C ALA A 129 3.66 16.43 -2.72
N ASP A 130 3.82 15.31 -3.43
CA ASP A 130 2.96 14.14 -3.33
C ASP A 130 3.56 13.04 -2.44
N ALA A 131 4.82 13.21 -2.00
CA ALA A 131 5.54 12.16 -1.27
C ALA A 131 4.82 11.73 0.02
N MET A 132 4.33 12.68 0.82
CA MET A 132 3.60 12.37 2.07
C MET A 132 2.24 11.73 1.80
N SER A 133 1.52 12.15 0.76
CA SER A 133 0.23 11.53 0.39
C SER A 133 0.43 10.11 -0.12
N THR A 134 1.50 9.86 -0.86
CA THR A 134 1.90 8.52 -1.32
C THR A 134 2.30 7.63 -0.14
N ALA A 135 3.11 8.13 0.79
CA ALA A 135 3.49 7.40 1.99
C ALA A 135 2.26 7.01 2.84
N ALA A 136 1.27 7.91 2.95
CA ALA A 136 0.02 7.62 3.64
C ALA A 136 -0.78 6.51 2.94
N ALA A 137 -0.86 6.53 1.61
CA ALA A 137 -1.54 5.48 0.85
C ALA A 137 -0.81 4.12 0.95
N LEU A 138 0.54 4.11 0.93
CA LEU A 138 1.31 2.89 1.19
C LEU A 138 1.06 2.34 2.61
N THR A 139 0.86 3.22 3.60
CA THR A 139 0.45 2.80 4.95
C THR A 139 -0.92 2.11 4.90
N ASP A 140 -1.90 2.68 4.22
CA ASP A 140 -3.23 2.07 4.09
C ASP A 140 -3.17 0.68 3.45
N ILE A 141 -2.41 0.52 2.37
CA ILE A 141 -2.23 -0.79 1.71
C ILE A 141 -1.57 -1.79 2.67
N ARG A 142 -0.52 -1.39 3.39
CA ARG A 142 0.17 -2.25 4.35
C ARG A 142 -0.73 -2.66 5.52
N LEU A 143 -1.60 -1.78 6.00
CA LEU A 143 -2.57 -2.11 7.04
C LEU A 143 -3.61 -3.13 6.56
N VAL A 144 -4.06 -3.04 5.30
CA VAL A 144 -4.93 -4.05 4.68
C VAL A 144 -4.21 -5.39 4.60
N LEU A 145 -2.98 -5.41 4.07
CA LEU A 145 -2.20 -6.65 3.98
C LEU A 145 -1.91 -7.25 5.35
N ALA A 146 -1.56 -6.44 6.35
CA ALA A 146 -1.36 -6.88 7.73
C ALA A 146 -2.62 -7.54 8.30
N SER A 147 -3.81 -6.98 8.00
CA SER A 147 -5.08 -7.58 8.40
C SER A 147 -5.32 -8.93 7.71
N ARG A 148 -5.01 -9.07 6.42
CA ARG A 148 -5.14 -10.32 5.67
C ARG A 148 -4.13 -11.38 6.11
N LEU A 149 -3.03 -10.96 6.70
CA LEU A 149 -1.98 -11.82 7.25
C LEU A 149 -2.19 -12.15 8.74
N ASP A 150 -3.30 -11.70 9.34
CA ASP A 150 -3.59 -11.82 10.78
C ASP A 150 -2.44 -11.32 11.67
N MET A 151 -1.81 -10.21 11.24
CA MET A 151 -0.72 -9.59 12.01
C MET A 151 -1.29 -8.49 12.92
N GLU A 152 -1.13 -8.67 14.22
CA GLU A 152 -1.56 -7.71 15.25
C GLU A 152 -0.38 -7.17 16.06
N THR A 153 0.71 -7.92 16.13
CA THR A 153 1.86 -7.64 16.96
C THR A 153 3.18 -7.70 16.17
N ASP A 154 4.25 -7.17 16.75
CA ASP A 154 5.60 -7.28 16.20
C ASP A 154 6.08 -8.74 16.16
N ASP A 155 5.61 -9.59 17.08
CA ASP A 155 5.92 -11.02 17.10
C ASP A 155 5.31 -11.73 15.90
N ASP A 156 4.09 -11.34 15.46
CA ASP A 156 3.45 -11.88 14.26
C ASP A 156 4.25 -11.52 13.00
N ALA A 157 4.75 -10.28 12.94
CA ALA A 157 5.61 -9.84 11.84
C ALA A 157 6.95 -10.64 11.82
N ALA A 158 7.56 -10.86 12.97
CA ALA A 158 8.78 -11.67 13.08
C ALA A 158 8.53 -13.13 12.66
N ALA A 159 7.39 -13.71 13.04
CA ALA A 159 7.00 -15.06 12.65
C ALA A 159 6.80 -15.17 11.12
N LEU A 160 6.15 -14.17 10.50
CA LEU A 160 5.96 -14.09 9.05
C LEU A 160 7.31 -14.01 8.33
N TYR A 161 8.23 -13.17 8.77
CA TYR A 161 9.56 -13.07 8.15
C TYR A 161 10.34 -14.38 8.25
N ALA A 162 10.26 -15.06 9.40
CA ALA A 162 10.85 -16.39 9.55
C ALA A 162 10.19 -17.46 8.66
N GLU A 163 8.91 -17.30 8.32
CA GLU A 163 8.21 -18.17 7.36
C GLU A 163 8.69 -17.91 5.92
N ILE A 164 8.85 -16.64 5.54
CA ILE A 164 9.39 -16.23 4.24
C ILE A 164 10.82 -16.76 4.06
N ASP A 165 11.68 -16.57 5.06
CA ASP A 165 13.07 -17.03 5.02
C ASP A 165 13.18 -18.55 4.84
N ARG A 166 12.31 -19.32 5.51
CA ARG A 166 12.27 -20.79 5.35
C ARG A 166 11.81 -21.22 3.97
N ALA A 167 10.94 -20.44 3.33
CA ALA A 167 10.46 -20.73 1.98
C ALA A 167 11.46 -20.30 0.90
N HIS A 168 12.44 -19.47 1.24
CA HIS A 168 13.45 -18.99 0.32
C HIS A 168 14.59 -20.03 0.18
N ASP A 169 14.88 -20.46 -1.06
CA ASP A 169 16.05 -21.29 -1.33
C ASP A 169 17.31 -20.43 -1.43
N THR A 170 18.16 -20.52 -0.40
CA THR A 170 19.42 -19.77 -0.34
C THR A 170 20.45 -20.20 -1.38
N VAL A 171 20.32 -21.37 -1.97
CA VAL A 171 21.27 -21.90 -2.97
C VAL A 171 20.95 -21.35 -4.36
N THR A 172 19.67 -21.33 -4.73
CA THR A 172 19.25 -20.83 -6.05
C THR A 172 18.81 -19.37 -6.02
N GLY A 173 18.67 -18.77 -4.84
CA GLY A 173 18.13 -17.41 -4.66
C GLY A 173 16.67 -17.29 -5.11
N ARG A 174 15.92 -18.40 -5.17
CA ARG A 174 14.54 -18.47 -5.66
C ARG A 174 13.63 -18.89 -4.51
N TYR A 175 12.43 -18.31 -4.55
CA TYR A 175 11.34 -18.76 -3.73
C TYR A 175 10.84 -20.12 -4.20
N LEU A 176 10.73 -21.08 -3.29
CA LEU A 176 10.20 -22.41 -3.56
C LEU A 176 8.85 -22.59 -2.88
N ALA A 177 7.78 -22.56 -3.67
CA ALA A 177 6.41 -22.75 -3.17
C ALA A 177 6.26 -24.07 -2.39
N ASP A 178 7.00 -25.12 -2.80
CA ASP A 178 6.98 -26.44 -2.14
C ASP A 178 7.55 -26.42 -0.72
N ASN A 179 8.36 -25.41 -0.37
CA ASN A 179 8.91 -25.23 0.97
C ASN A 179 7.98 -24.46 1.90
N ALA A 180 6.94 -23.84 1.37
CA ALA A 180 5.98 -23.06 2.14
C ALA A 180 4.80 -23.93 2.59
N GLN A 181 4.46 -23.87 3.86
CA GLN A 181 3.22 -24.50 4.38
C GLN A 181 1.97 -23.81 3.83
N ASN A 182 2.06 -22.49 3.60
CA ASN A 182 1.02 -21.67 2.99
C ASN A 182 1.65 -20.72 1.95
N PRO A 183 1.71 -21.11 0.66
CA PRO A 183 2.32 -20.29 -0.40
C PRO A 183 1.65 -18.92 -0.58
N GLU A 184 0.34 -18.84 -0.42
CA GLU A 184 -0.40 -17.56 -0.55
C GLU A 184 -0.01 -16.59 0.58
N ARG A 185 0.07 -17.07 1.81
CA ARG A 185 0.49 -16.26 2.96
C ARG A 185 1.93 -15.76 2.80
N VAL A 186 2.84 -16.62 2.36
CA VAL A 186 4.23 -16.23 2.12
C VAL A 186 4.32 -15.19 1.01
N TRP A 187 3.57 -15.35 -0.07
CA TRP A 187 3.53 -14.38 -1.15
C TRP A 187 3.00 -13.00 -0.68
N LEU A 188 1.88 -12.98 0.04
CA LEU A 188 1.35 -11.75 0.65
C LEU A 188 2.37 -11.12 1.62
N GLY A 189 3.09 -11.95 2.36
CA GLY A 189 4.15 -11.51 3.27
C GLY A 189 5.32 -10.87 2.54
N MET A 190 5.75 -11.45 1.42
CA MET A 190 6.80 -10.85 0.57
C MET A 190 6.35 -9.50 0.00
N LEU A 191 5.10 -9.39 -0.42
CA LEU A 191 4.53 -8.12 -0.88
C LEU A 191 4.47 -7.07 0.24
N TYR A 192 4.02 -7.46 1.44
CA TYR A 192 4.04 -6.61 2.62
C TYR A 192 5.46 -6.09 2.93
N GLN A 193 6.46 -6.97 2.90
CA GLN A 193 7.87 -6.62 3.12
C GLN A 193 8.40 -5.65 2.05
N ALA A 194 8.07 -5.91 0.78
CA ALA A 194 8.45 -5.06 -0.34
C ALA A 194 7.86 -3.65 -0.22
N LEU A 195 6.56 -3.54 0.10
CA LEU A 195 5.90 -2.24 0.32
C LEU A 195 6.41 -1.52 1.56
N THR A 196 6.78 -2.26 2.62
CA THR A 196 7.43 -1.68 3.80
C THR A 196 8.74 -1.01 3.42
N TRP A 197 9.60 -1.73 2.69
CA TRP A 197 10.88 -1.21 2.24
C TRP A 197 10.73 -0.02 1.28
N LEU A 198 9.76 -0.05 0.35
CA LEU A 198 9.46 1.09 -0.52
C LEU A 198 9.05 2.31 0.30
N GLN A 199 8.14 2.16 1.25
CA GLN A 199 7.70 3.25 2.10
C GLN A 199 8.84 3.83 2.95
N GLU A 200 9.69 2.99 3.53
CA GLU A 200 10.86 3.43 4.30
C GLU A 200 11.84 4.23 3.43
N SER A 201 12.07 3.78 2.19
CA SER A 201 12.93 4.51 1.25
C SER A 201 12.33 5.87 0.87
N LEU A 202 11.01 5.96 0.68
CA LEU A 202 10.30 7.22 0.42
C LEU A 202 10.38 8.17 1.62
N MET A 203 10.16 7.66 2.84
CA MET A 203 10.28 8.49 4.05
C MET A 203 11.72 8.97 4.27
N SER A 204 12.72 8.18 3.93
CA SER A 204 14.12 8.59 3.97
C SER A 204 14.43 9.72 2.98
N TYR A 205 13.75 9.74 1.82
CA TYR A 205 13.81 10.86 0.88
C TYR A 205 13.16 12.12 1.48
N VAL A 206 11.92 12.02 2.00
CA VAL A 206 11.19 13.15 2.59
C VAL A 206 11.99 13.82 3.70
N MET A 207 12.56 13.03 4.62
CA MET A 207 13.37 13.57 5.72
C MET A 207 14.62 14.34 5.25
N ARG A 208 15.23 13.93 4.14
CA ARG A 208 16.39 14.64 3.56
C ARG A 208 15.97 15.94 2.88
N ASP A 209 14.87 15.94 2.13
CA ASP A 209 14.34 17.13 1.45
C ASP A 209 13.95 18.22 2.47
N ASP A 210 13.33 17.87 3.59
CA ASP A 210 12.98 18.80 4.67
C ASP A 210 14.24 19.45 5.30
N VAL A 211 15.27 18.66 5.57
CA VAL A 211 16.53 19.19 6.14
C VAL A 211 17.22 20.16 5.17
N MET A 212 17.27 19.85 3.87
CA MET A 212 17.86 20.73 2.87
C MET A 212 17.08 22.06 2.74
N ARG A 213 15.77 22.04 2.82
CA ARG A 213 14.93 23.25 2.77
C ARG A 213 15.17 24.15 3.97
N ASP A 214 15.28 23.57 5.16
CA ASP A 214 15.55 24.32 6.39
C ASP A 214 16.93 25.00 6.38
N ASP A 215 17.94 24.37 5.81
CA ASP A 215 19.29 24.92 5.68
C ASP A 215 19.33 26.09 4.69
N VAL A 216 18.65 25.99 3.54
CA VAL A 216 18.54 27.08 2.56
C VAL A 216 17.84 28.31 3.14
N MET A 217 16.78 28.12 3.94
CA MET A 217 16.09 29.25 4.60
C MET A 217 16.91 29.92 5.70
N ARG A 218 17.91 29.25 6.27
CA ARG A 218 18.79 29.83 7.30
C ARG A 218 19.92 30.65 6.72
N ASP A 219 20.37 30.35 5.49
CA ASP A 219 21.46 31.08 4.82
C ASP A 219 21.00 32.38 4.16
N ASP A 220 19.67 32.59 4.01
CA ASP A 220 19.09 33.81 3.43
C ASP A 220 18.70 34.89 4.47
N VAL A 221 19.06 34.75 5.77
CA VAL A 221 18.80 35.70 6.87
C VAL A 221 20.11 36.28 7.39
#